data_1070723d11f256ce44eafd1b64dcdb61
#
_entry.id   1070723d11f256ce44eafd1b64dcdb61
#
_cell.length_a   1.000
_cell.length_b   1.000
_cell.length_c   1.000
_cell.angle_alpha   90.00
_cell.angle_beta   90.00
_cell.angle_gamma   90.00
#
_symmetry.space_group_name_H-M   'P 1'
#
loop_
_entity.id
_entity.type
_entity.pdbx_description
1 polymer ?
#
loop_
_entity_poly.entity_id
_entity_poly.type
_entity_poly.pdbx_seq_one_letter_code
_entity_poly.pdbx_strand_id
1 'polypeptide(L)'
;MSDIITTDDIIDVRDIIARVEVLEAIDGIEDAIAARDENDDASELVDLRALLADLEGAGGGEQWRGDWYPVTLIRDDYFRTYAQDLAEDIGAIDANAAWPARCIDWTQAARELRMDYTSVTYAGITYWTR
;
A
#
# COMPACT_ATOMS: atom_id res chain seq x y z
N MET A 1 7.54 4.19 -17.86
CA MET A 1 7.53 5.07 -16.70
C MET A 1 6.68 4.47 -15.60
N SER A 2 7.22 4.41 -14.40
CA SER A 2 6.57 3.70 -13.30
C SER A 2 5.82 4.67 -12.40
N ASP A 3 4.66 5.13 -12.83
CA ASP A 3 3.79 5.92 -11.98
C ASP A 3 3.09 4.99 -10.98
N ILE A 4 2.86 5.52 -9.79
CA ILE A 4 2.05 4.79 -8.81
C ILE A 4 0.61 4.81 -9.28
N ILE A 5 0.05 3.63 -9.53
CA ILE A 5 -1.30 3.48 -10.02
C ILE A 5 -2.23 3.23 -8.84
N THR A 6 -3.02 4.24 -8.47
CA THR A 6 -3.93 4.17 -7.32
C THR A 6 -5.10 3.20 -7.56
N THR A 7 -5.29 2.76 -8.81
CA THR A 7 -6.30 1.76 -9.14
C THR A 7 -5.81 0.33 -8.94
N ASP A 8 -4.52 0.14 -8.68
CA ASP A 8 -3.99 -1.20 -8.39
C ASP A 8 -4.52 -1.69 -7.06
N ASP A 9 -4.94 -2.95 -7.03
CA ASP A 9 -5.44 -3.59 -5.82
C ASP A 9 -4.35 -3.78 -4.77
N ILE A 10 -3.13 -4.02 -5.23
CA ILE A 10 -1.96 -4.20 -4.38
C ILE A 10 -0.83 -3.34 -4.93
N ILE A 11 -0.22 -2.54 -4.06
CA ILE A 11 0.93 -1.70 -4.40
C ILE A 11 2.16 -2.22 -3.68
N ASP A 12 3.25 -2.38 -4.42
CA ASP A 12 4.55 -2.73 -3.85
C ASP A 12 5.21 -1.44 -3.35
N VAL A 13 5.52 -1.37 -2.06
CA VAL A 13 6.15 -0.18 -1.46
C VAL A 13 7.50 0.13 -2.11
N ARG A 14 8.20 -0.87 -2.64
CA ARG A 14 9.46 -0.66 -3.37
C ARG A 14 9.25 0.21 -4.61
N ASP A 15 8.09 0.11 -5.26
CA ASP A 15 7.74 0.96 -6.39
C ASP A 15 7.54 2.42 -5.94
N ILE A 16 6.97 2.62 -4.75
CA ILE A 16 6.83 3.95 -4.16
C ILE A 16 8.21 4.54 -3.89
N ILE A 17 9.11 3.78 -3.29
CA ILE A 17 10.48 4.21 -3.00
C ILE A 17 11.22 4.58 -4.28
N ALA A 18 11.11 3.74 -5.32
CA ALA A 18 11.73 4.00 -6.61
C ALA A 18 11.19 5.28 -7.25
N ARG A 19 9.89 5.52 -7.15
CA ARG A 19 9.27 6.74 -7.67
C ARG A 19 9.74 7.97 -6.92
N VAL A 20 9.87 7.90 -5.59
CA VAL A 20 10.41 9.00 -4.78
C VAL A 20 11.83 9.35 -5.24
N GLU A 21 12.68 8.35 -5.48
CA GLU A 21 14.04 8.59 -5.96
C GLU A 21 14.06 9.28 -7.31
N VAL A 22 13.19 8.88 -8.23
CA VAL A 22 13.05 9.51 -9.55
C VAL A 22 12.65 10.97 -9.41
N LEU A 23 11.68 11.28 -8.57
CA LEU A 23 11.22 12.65 -8.35
C LEU A 23 12.28 13.51 -7.67
N GLU A 24 13.00 12.95 -6.71
CA GLU A 24 14.08 13.66 -6.00
C GLU A 24 15.23 14.02 -6.93
N ALA A 25 15.42 13.29 -8.02
CA ALA A 25 16.47 13.55 -9.00
C ALA A 25 16.12 14.70 -9.98
N ILE A 26 14.89 15.19 -9.95
CA ILE A 26 14.48 16.30 -10.81
C ILE A 26 15.13 17.61 -10.33
N ASP A 27 15.82 18.32 -11.22
CA ASP A 27 16.47 19.59 -10.90
C ASP A 27 15.42 20.60 -10.43
N GLY A 28 15.68 21.24 -9.29
CA GLY A 28 14.82 22.29 -8.75
C GLY A 28 13.57 21.80 -8.05
N ILE A 29 13.39 20.46 -7.86
CA ILE A 29 12.20 19.91 -7.24
C ILE A 29 12.06 20.38 -5.78
N GLU A 30 13.16 20.44 -5.02
CA GLU A 30 13.14 20.90 -3.63
C GLU A 30 12.79 22.40 -3.53
N ASP A 31 13.27 23.21 -4.47
CA ASP A 31 12.92 24.62 -4.53
C ASP A 31 11.44 24.81 -4.87
N ALA A 32 10.90 23.99 -5.77
CA ALA A 32 9.48 24.00 -6.11
C ALA A 32 8.61 23.64 -4.91
N ILE A 33 9.03 22.65 -4.12
CA ILE A 33 8.31 22.25 -2.90
C ILE A 33 8.35 23.40 -1.88
N ALA A 34 9.52 24.00 -1.66
CA ALA A 34 9.69 25.09 -0.69
C ALA A 34 8.89 26.34 -1.10
N ALA A 35 8.81 26.61 -2.39
CA ALA A 35 8.05 27.74 -2.94
C ALA A 35 6.54 27.47 -3.03
N ARG A 36 6.12 26.21 -2.79
CA ARG A 36 4.73 25.76 -2.97
C ARG A 36 4.20 26.02 -4.38
N ASP A 37 5.07 25.83 -5.36
CA ASP A 37 4.70 25.98 -6.76
C ASP A 37 3.66 24.92 -7.16
N GLU A 38 2.79 25.31 -8.10
CA GLU A 38 1.86 24.36 -8.74
C GLU A 38 2.64 23.48 -9.72
N ASN A 39 3.26 22.45 -9.19
CA ASN A 39 4.06 21.49 -9.94
C ASN A 39 3.59 20.09 -9.56
N ASP A 40 3.08 19.35 -10.54
CA ASP A 40 2.53 18.01 -10.30
C ASP A 40 3.58 17.06 -9.70
N ASP A 41 4.83 17.15 -10.17
CA ASP A 41 5.91 16.32 -9.64
C ASP A 41 6.24 16.68 -8.20
N ALA A 42 6.25 17.98 -7.88
CA ALA A 42 6.49 18.44 -6.51
C ALA A 42 5.36 17.97 -5.57
N SER A 43 4.11 18.11 -6.00
CA SER A 43 2.95 17.65 -5.25
C SER A 43 2.98 16.12 -5.03
N GLU A 44 3.30 15.38 -6.07
CA GLU A 44 3.43 13.92 -5.97
C GLU A 44 4.51 13.54 -4.97
N LEU A 45 5.67 14.18 -5.02
CA LEU A 45 6.77 13.90 -4.11
C LEU A 45 6.39 14.17 -2.66
N VAL A 46 5.70 15.28 -2.39
CA VAL A 46 5.22 15.61 -1.04
C VAL A 46 4.26 14.52 -0.55
N ASP A 47 3.32 14.10 -1.38
CA ASP A 47 2.33 13.09 -1.00
C ASP A 47 2.99 11.72 -0.76
N LEU A 48 3.94 11.33 -1.60
CA LEU A 48 4.66 10.06 -1.44
C LEU A 48 5.55 10.07 -0.20
N ARG A 49 6.20 11.20 0.09
CA ARG A 49 7.00 11.34 1.33
C ARG A 49 6.12 11.22 2.57
N ALA A 50 4.93 11.81 2.54
CA ALA A 50 3.98 11.70 3.64
C ALA A 50 3.51 10.26 3.82
N LEU A 51 3.24 9.55 2.72
CA LEU A 51 2.86 8.14 2.76
C LEU A 51 3.97 7.28 3.37
N LEU A 52 5.21 7.48 2.94
CA LEU A 52 6.35 6.74 3.49
C LEU A 52 6.54 7.04 4.98
N ALA A 53 6.33 8.29 5.41
CA ALA A 53 6.41 8.65 6.82
C ALA A 53 5.36 7.90 7.65
N ASP A 54 4.15 7.76 7.12
CA ASP A 54 3.07 6.99 7.78
C ASP A 54 3.39 5.50 7.84
N LEU A 55 4.15 4.99 6.87
CA LEU A 55 4.52 3.57 6.79
C LEU A 55 5.77 3.22 7.58
N GLU A 56 6.59 4.22 7.94
CA GLU A 56 7.87 4.00 8.61
C GLU A 56 7.68 3.22 9.90
N GLY A 57 8.41 2.11 10.01
CA GLY A 57 8.35 1.25 11.19
C GLY A 57 7.12 0.34 11.27
N ALA A 58 6.19 0.43 10.32
CA ALA A 58 5.00 -0.42 10.32
C ALA A 58 5.29 -1.87 9.93
N GLY A 59 6.44 -2.13 9.33
CA GLY A 59 6.85 -3.47 8.95
C GLY A 59 8.36 -3.56 8.81
N GLY A 60 8.88 -4.76 8.68
CA GLY A 60 10.32 -5.00 8.59
C GLY A 60 10.75 -5.63 7.28
N GLY A 61 9.92 -5.52 6.24
CA GLY A 61 10.19 -6.19 4.99
C GLY A 61 11.24 -5.53 4.12
N GLU A 62 11.33 -4.21 4.17
CA GLU A 62 12.22 -3.45 3.28
C GLU A 62 12.87 -2.30 4.05
N GLN A 63 14.19 -2.15 3.89
CA GLN A 63 14.93 -1.06 4.53
C GLN A 63 15.33 -0.01 3.48
N TRP A 64 15.06 1.24 3.76
CA TRP A 64 15.44 2.36 2.93
C TRP A 64 15.90 3.53 3.80
N ARG A 65 17.09 3.99 3.54
CA ARG A 65 17.70 5.12 4.28
C ARG A 65 17.74 4.90 5.80
N GLY A 66 17.88 3.65 6.22
CA GLY A 66 17.93 3.31 7.64
C GLY A 66 16.60 3.06 8.30
N ASP A 67 15.51 3.32 7.58
CA ASP A 67 14.14 3.12 8.08
C ASP A 67 13.53 1.86 7.47
N TRP A 68 12.67 1.20 8.23
CA TRP A 68 12.03 -0.04 7.79
C TRP A 68 10.60 0.22 7.33
N TYR A 69 10.26 -0.36 6.19
CA TYR A 69 8.95 -0.21 5.56
C TYR A 69 8.31 -1.57 5.28
N PRO A 70 6.98 -1.65 5.29
CA PRO A 70 6.29 -2.86 4.81
C PRO A 70 6.51 -3.00 3.30
N VAL A 71 6.33 -4.23 2.79
CA VAL A 71 6.54 -4.50 1.36
C VAL A 71 5.31 -4.14 0.54
N THR A 72 4.12 -4.31 1.09
CA THR A 72 2.88 -4.30 0.30
C THR A 72 1.81 -3.44 0.94
N LEU A 73 1.09 -2.69 0.11
CA LEU A 73 -0.13 -1.98 0.48
C LEU A 73 -1.30 -2.63 -0.23
N ILE A 74 -2.35 -2.95 0.51
CA ILE A 74 -3.55 -3.61 -0.01
C ILE A 74 -4.70 -2.60 0.03
N ARG A 75 -5.29 -2.33 -1.14
CA ARG A 75 -6.39 -1.38 -1.25
C ARG A 75 -7.60 -1.89 -0.46
N ASP A 76 -8.27 -0.99 0.24
CA ASP A 76 -9.38 -1.34 1.13
C ASP A 76 -10.49 -2.12 0.41
N ASP A 77 -10.86 -1.70 -0.79
CA ASP A 77 -11.91 -2.36 -1.55
C ASP A 77 -11.51 -3.73 -2.11
N TYR A 78 -10.21 -4.03 -2.13
CA TYR A 78 -9.70 -5.35 -2.52
C TYR A 78 -9.49 -6.27 -1.32
N PHE A 79 -9.49 -5.75 -0.11
CA PHE A 79 -9.07 -6.49 1.07
C PHE A 79 -9.92 -7.76 1.32
N ARG A 80 -11.19 -7.70 1.00
CA ARG A 80 -12.07 -8.87 1.09
C ARG A 80 -11.59 -10.01 0.19
N THR A 81 -11.25 -9.71 -1.06
CA THR A 81 -10.69 -10.68 -2.00
C THR A 81 -9.32 -11.16 -1.54
N TYR A 82 -8.50 -10.24 -1.03
CA TYR A 82 -7.20 -10.57 -0.46
C TYR A 82 -7.34 -11.58 0.69
N ALA A 83 -8.29 -11.40 1.59
CA ALA A 83 -8.52 -12.32 2.69
C ALA A 83 -8.89 -13.71 2.19
N GLN A 84 -9.71 -13.79 1.14
CA GLN A 84 -10.08 -15.06 0.52
C GLN A 84 -8.86 -15.74 -0.10
N ASP A 85 -8.07 -14.99 -0.88
CA ASP A 85 -6.86 -15.52 -1.52
C ASP A 85 -5.86 -16.00 -0.48
N LEU A 86 -5.68 -15.26 0.61
CA LEU A 86 -4.79 -15.63 1.70
C LEU A 86 -5.24 -16.95 2.35
N ALA A 87 -6.53 -17.09 2.60
CA ALA A 87 -7.06 -18.31 3.21
C ALA A 87 -6.82 -19.54 2.33
N GLU A 88 -6.92 -19.39 1.01
CA GLU A 88 -6.60 -20.44 0.05
C GLU A 88 -5.10 -20.75 0.04
N ASP A 89 -4.26 -19.71 0.01
CA ASP A 89 -2.80 -19.85 -0.06
C ASP A 89 -2.21 -20.54 1.17
N ILE A 90 -2.75 -20.27 2.36
CA ILE A 90 -2.26 -20.91 3.59
C ILE A 90 -2.93 -22.25 3.86
N GLY A 91 -3.83 -22.69 2.97
CA GLY A 91 -4.51 -23.97 3.11
C GLY A 91 -5.62 -24.01 4.16
N ALA A 92 -6.09 -22.85 4.63
CA ALA A 92 -7.19 -22.80 5.59
C ALA A 92 -8.51 -23.25 4.98
N ILE A 93 -8.65 -23.05 3.66
CA ILE A 93 -9.79 -23.55 2.89
C ILE A 93 -9.30 -24.16 1.59
N ASP A 94 -10.13 -25.02 0.99
CA ASP A 94 -9.91 -25.56 -0.34
C ASP A 94 -10.74 -24.71 -1.34
N ALA A 95 -10.08 -24.13 -2.33
CA ALA A 95 -10.73 -23.32 -3.35
C ALA A 95 -11.87 -24.06 -4.08
N ASN A 96 -11.78 -25.39 -4.16
CA ASN A 96 -12.78 -26.22 -4.83
C ASN A 96 -13.86 -26.75 -3.86
N ALA A 97 -13.75 -26.47 -2.57
CA ALA A 97 -14.75 -26.94 -1.60
C ALA A 97 -16.06 -26.18 -1.79
N ALA A 98 -17.16 -26.94 -1.89
CA ALA A 98 -18.47 -26.34 -2.09
C ALA A 98 -19.10 -25.89 -0.75
N TRP A 99 -19.14 -26.78 0.23
CA TRP A 99 -19.75 -26.52 1.53
C TRP A 99 -18.82 -27.10 2.61
N PRO A 100 -18.63 -26.42 3.71
CA PRO A 100 -19.17 -25.11 4.12
C PRO A 100 -18.40 -23.89 3.63
N ALA A 101 -17.36 -24.07 2.80
CA ALA A 101 -16.48 -22.98 2.36
C ALA A 101 -17.25 -21.83 1.68
N ARG A 102 -18.25 -22.15 0.86
CA ARG A 102 -19.08 -21.14 0.20
C ARG A 102 -20.00 -20.37 1.15
N CYS A 103 -20.12 -20.82 2.41
CA CYS A 103 -20.94 -20.17 3.42
C CYS A 103 -20.16 -19.18 4.26
N ILE A 104 -18.86 -18.98 3.98
CA ILE A 104 -18.01 -18.06 4.71
C ILE A 104 -18.43 -16.63 4.42
N ASP A 105 -18.66 -15.86 5.46
CA ASP A 105 -18.88 -14.43 5.33
C ASP A 105 -17.51 -13.74 5.16
N TRP A 106 -17.13 -13.50 3.91
CA TRP A 106 -15.82 -12.90 3.60
C TRP A 106 -15.72 -11.46 4.04
N THR A 107 -16.83 -10.75 4.18
CA THR A 107 -16.83 -9.39 4.74
C THR A 107 -16.44 -9.43 6.20
N GLN A 108 -16.99 -10.38 6.95
CA GLN A 108 -16.65 -10.58 8.36
C GLN A 108 -15.21 -11.07 8.52
N ALA A 109 -14.79 -12.03 7.69
CA ALA A 109 -13.42 -12.55 7.72
C ALA A 109 -12.39 -11.45 7.44
N ALA A 110 -12.65 -10.61 6.44
CA ALA A 110 -11.79 -9.48 6.12
C ALA A 110 -11.72 -8.48 7.27
N ARG A 111 -12.84 -8.20 7.92
CA ARG A 111 -12.89 -7.29 9.08
C ARG A 111 -12.03 -7.80 10.23
N GLU A 112 -12.08 -9.09 10.51
CA GLU A 112 -11.25 -9.70 11.56
C GLU A 112 -9.77 -9.69 11.18
N LEU A 113 -9.45 -9.98 9.93
CA LEU A 113 -8.07 -9.96 9.45
C LEU A 113 -7.47 -8.55 9.55
N ARG A 114 -8.25 -7.51 9.27
CA ARG A 114 -7.78 -6.12 9.34
C ARG A 114 -7.31 -5.71 10.74
N MET A 115 -7.74 -6.39 11.77
CA MET A 115 -7.33 -6.07 13.16
C MET A 115 -5.82 -6.20 13.34
N ASP A 116 -5.17 -7.04 12.54
CA ASP A 116 -3.71 -7.25 12.57
C ASP A 116 -2.97 -6.34 11.59
N TYR A 117 -3.70 -5.48 10.85
CA TYR A 117 -3.14 -4.61 9.83
C TYR A 117 -3.23 -3.15 10.25
N THR A 118 -2.38 -2.32 9.66
CA THR A 118 -2.39 -0.87 9.86
C THR A 118 -2.93 -0.21 8.59
N SER A 119 -3.79 0.79 8.75
CA SER A 119 -4.31 1.53 7.60
C SER A 119 -3.53 2.81 7.36
N VAL A 120 -3.35 3.15 6.09
CA VAL A 120 -2.80 4.42 5.64
C VAL A 120 -3.66 4.96 4.51
N THR A 121 -3.65 6.27 4.30
CA THR A 121 -4.42 6.92 3.24
C THR A 121 -3.47 7.59 2.26
N TYR A 122 -3.68 7.34 0.97
CA TYR A 122 -2.94 8.00 -0.09
C TYR A 122 -3.91 8.32 -1.23
N ALA A 123 -3.89 9.56 -1.71
CA ALA A 123 -4.76 10.05 -2.79
C ALA A 123 -6.25 9.80 -2.49
N GLY A 124 -6.66 9.91 -1.22
CA GLY A 124 -8.04 9.71 -0.80
C GLY A 124 -8.47 8.23 -0.71
N ILE A 125 -7.53 7.31 -0.89
CA ILE A 125 -7.81 5.87 -0.87
C ILE A 125 -7.15 5.27 0.37
N THR A 126 -7.87 4.41 1.07
CA THR A 126 -7.34 3.67 2.22
C THR A 126 -6.65 2.41 1.76
N TYR A 127 -5.45 2.18 2.28
CA TYR A 127 -4.66 0.97 2.06
C TYR A 127 -4.33 0.32 3.39
N TRP A 128 -4.18 -0.98 3.37
CA TRP A 128 -3.83 -1.79 4.54
C TRP A 128 -2.45 -2.41 4.38
N THR A 129 -1.68 -2.43 5.47
CA THR A 129 -0.33 -2.99 5.48
C THR A 129 -0.04 -3.67 6.81
N ARG A 130 0.97 -4.55 6.78
CA ARG A 130 1.36 -5.31 7.96
C ARG A 130 2.88 -5.34 8.14
#